data_7ec94c14c58e54691b4cf43a4611f779
#
_entry.id   7ec94c14c58e54691b4cf43a4611f779
#
_cell.length_a   1.000
_cell.length_b   1.000
_cell.length_c   1.000
_cell.angle_alpha   90.00
_cell.angle_beta   90.00
_cell.angle_gamma   90.00
#
_symmetry.space_group_name_H-M   'P 1'
#
loop_
_entity.id
_entity.type
_entity.pdbx_description
1 polymer ?
#
loop_
_entity_poly.entity_id
_entity_poly.type
_entity_poly.pdbx_seq_one_letter_code
_entity_poly.pdbx_strand_id
1 'polypeptide(L)'
;MKRPGLRIGLDIGGANLKAATDAGDAADVFFPLWKQPDRLATAVAEILQDFCRDDPADCTIGVTMTGELADCYVDRAVGVAHITDSVVQAAESIGMNRRQVHFYCVDGRFVDSQLVKQCVDRAAASNWHALASYVAAEICSDGWLIDIGSTTCDLLPLRKGRVATDSLTDFDRLCKGQLAYFGCRRTPVQSIVCSLLMPRALQSGIVTVSNDAMNCDGDLIDVPVMREQFATTDDVGLLLGHVSEDQDDCDTADGCPRTVSSAINRIARMVGLDRRSVDLALARFMAKQVQRAASDRIRDAAARAVSDQDSRGDTAMNGTKLVISGHGDWLMPDDLDVVLKGDRHTGDRHVGDRPPLIRLAEHWGSAISRVAPAYAVARLVPADDRCRPA
;
A
#
# COMPACT_ATOMS: atom_id res chain seq x y z
N MET A 1 -22.58 -24.33 23.16
CA MET A 1 -21.23 -23.91 22.76
C MET A 1 -21.24 -22.39 22.76
N LYS A 2 -20.35 -21.71 23.51
CA LYS A 2 -20.19 -20.24 23.37
C LYS A 2 -19.81 -19.95 21.91
N ARG A 3 -20.39 -18.92 21.30
CA ARG A 3 -19.89 -18.43 20.01
C ARG A 3 -18.43 -18.00 20.19
N PRO A 4 -17.52 -18.28 19.26
CA PRO A 4 -16.20 -17.69 19.34
C PRO A 4 -16.33 -16.17 19.38
N GLY A 5 -15.59 -15.51 20.28
CA GLY A 5 -15.60 -14.05 20.41
C GLY A 5 -15.19 -13.38 19.09
N LEU A 6 -15.68 -12.17 18.84
CA LEU A 6 -15.35 -11.38 17.66
C LEU A 6 -13.87 -10.96 17.70
N ARG A 7 -13.15 -11.18 16.61
CA ARG A 7 -11.77 -10.73 16.45
C ARG A 7 -11.72 -9.51 15.54
N ILE A 8 -11.12 -8.45 16.04
CA ILE A 8 -11.01 -7.16 15.35
C ILE A 8 -9.54 -6.91 15.05
N GLY A 9 -9.23 -6.58 13.83
CA GLY A 9 -7.90 -6.13 13.43
C GLY A 9 -7.89 -4.64 13.17
N LEU A 10 -6.86 -3.97 13.66
CA LEU A 10 -6.57 -2.57 13.43
C LEU A 10 -5.23 -2.43 12.71
N ASP A 11 -5.18 -1.58 11.70
CA ASP A 11 -3.95 -1.08 11.08
C ASP A 11 -3.91 0.44 11.24
N ILE A 12 -3.07 0.90 12.17
CA ILE A 12 -2.96 2.32 12.54
C ILE A 12 -1.94 2.98 11.64
N GLY A 13 -2.41 3.58 10.55
CA GLY A 13 -1.58 4.30 9.59
C GLY A 13 -1.38 5.78 9.93
N GLY A 14 -0.41 6.41 9.26
CA GLY A 14 -0.16 7.85 9.41
C GLY A 14 -1.30 8.72 8.86
N ALA A 15 -2.07 8.23 7.89
CA ALA A 15 -3.10 8.99 7.19
C ALA A 15 -4.49 8.35 7.22
N ASN A 16 -4.58 7.07 7.52
CA ASN A 16 -5.83 6.33 7.59
C ASN A 16 -5.79 5.38 8.78
N LEU A 17 -6.94 5.20 9.42
CA LEU A 17 -7.20 4.12 10.36
C LEU A 17 -7.99 3.04 9.60
N LYS A 18 -7.45 1.85 9.53
CA LYS A 18 -8.11 0.72 8.89
C LYS A 18 -8.48 -0.32 9.93
N ALA A 19 -9.68 -0.83 9.82
CA ALA A 19 -10.19 -1.86 10.73
C ALA A 19 -10.96 -2.92 9.96
N ALA A 20 -10.91 -4.16 10.44
CA ALA A 20 -11.75 -5.24 9.94
C ALA A 20 -12.08 -6.22 11.06
N THR A 21 -13.21 -6.93 10.90
CA THR A 21 -13.55 -8.08 11.72
C THR A 21 -13.19 -9.39 11.01
N ASP A 22 -12.97 -10.45 11.75
CA ASP A 22 -12.81 -11.80 11.17
C ASP A 22 -14.08 -12.33 10.52
N ALA A 23 -15.22 -11.68 10.77
CA ALA A 23 -16.51 -11.93 10.13
C ALA A 23 -16.66 -11.24 8.76
N GLY A 24 -15.80 -10.26 8.44
CA GLY A 24 -15.78 -9.60 7.13
C GLY A 24 -16.31 -8.16 7.10
N ASP A 25 -16.58 -7.54 8.26
CA ASP A 25 -16.84 -6.10 8.29
C ASP A 25 -15.55 -5.32 8.11
N ALA A 26 -15.61 -4.13 7.50
CA ALA A 26 -14.46 -3.31 7.19
C ALA A 26 -14.75 -1.82 7.39
N ALA A 27 -13.75 -1.07 7.86
CA ALA A 27 -13.75 0.38 7.93
C ALA A 27 -12.38 0.94 7.47
N ASP A 28 -12.40 1.98 6.65
CA ASP A 28 -11.24 2.76 6.23
C ASP A 28 -11.57 4.23 6.45
N VAL A 29 -10.97 4.81 7.49
CA VAL A 29 -11.29 6.16 7.98
C VAL A 29 -10.09 7.06 7.73
N PHE A 30 -10.29 8.15 6.98
CA PHE A 30 -9.26 9.17 6.83
C PHE A 30 -8.97 9.84 8.18
N PHE A 31 -7.74 9.71 8.64
CA PHE A 31 -7.27 10.26 9.89
C PHE A 31 -5.82 10.74 9.76
N PRO A 32 -5.60 12.04 9.57
CA PRO A 32 -4.25 12.59 9.43
C PRO A 32 -3.56 12.64 10.80
N LEU A 33 -2.96 11.54 11.20
CA LEU A 33 -2.34 11.34 12.52
C LEU A 33 -1.34 12.46 12.85
N TRP A 34 -0.54 12.89 11.86
CA TRP A 34 0.46 13.97 12.05
C TRP A 34 -0.13 15.33 12.39
N LYS A 35 -1.43 15.58 12.13
CA LYS A 35 -2.13 16.82 12.44
C LYS A 35 -2.90 16.78 13.77
N GLN A 36 -3.32 15.59 14.17
CA GLN A 36 -4.23 15.43 15.32
C GLN A 36 -3.92 14.18 16.15
N PRO A 37 -2.65 13.99 16.60
CA PRO A 37 -2.27 12.80 17.36
C PRO A 37 -3.11 12.60 18.62
N ASP A 38 -3.46 13.69 19.32
CA ASP A 38 -4.24 13.66 20.57
C ASP A 38 -5.68 13.12 20.39
N ARG A 39 -6.17 13.03 19.15
CA ARG A 39 -7.49 12.49 18.85
C ARG A 39 -7.49 11.01 18.48
N LEU A 40 -6.30 10.37 18.43
CA LEU A 40 -6.19 8.98 17.98
C LEU A 40 -7.05 8.03 18.83
N ALA A 41 -7.00 8.15 20.17
CA ALA A 41 -7.77 7.31 21.06
C ALA A 41 -9.29 7.43 20.81
N THR A 42 -9.79 8.65 20.60
CA THR A 42 -11.21 8.90 20.30
C THR A 42 -11.60 8.29 18.97
N ALA A 43 -10.83 8.49 17.91
CA ALA A 43 -11.13 7.95 16.59
C ALA A 43 -11.11 6.42 16.55
N VAL A 44 -10.18 5.79 17.28
CA VAL A 44 -10.15 4.33 17.43
C VAL A 44 -11.35 3.84 18.24
N ALA A 45 -11.74 4.54 19.31
CA ALA A 45 -12.91 4.17 20.10
C ALA A 45 -14.20 4.21 19.28
N GLU A 46 -14.39 5.22 18.43
CA GLU A 46 -15.54 5.31 17.51
C GLU A 46 -15.61 4.09 16.59
N ILE A 47 -14.49 3.69 15.97
CA ILE A 47 -14.44 2.49 15.12
C ILE A 47 -14.77 1.22 15.93
N LEU A 48 -14.20 1.07 17.13
CA LEU A 48 -14.43 -0.09 17.97
C LEU A 48 -15.87 -0.18 18.47
N GLN A 49 -16.51 0.94 18.79
CA GLN A 49 -17.93 1.01 19.18
C GLN A 49 -18.85 0.47 18.08
N ASP A 50 -18.52 0.80 16.82
CA ASP A 50 -19.28 0.32 15.67
C ASP A 50 -19.18 -1.20 15.50
N PHE A 51 -18.04 -1.80 15.81
CA PHE A 51 -17.82 -3.24 15.67
C PHE A 51 -18.23 -4.05 16.90
N CYS A 52 -18.01 -3.53 18.11
CA CYS A 52 -18.29 -4.21 19.39
C CYS A 52 -19.70 -3.95 19.94
N ARG A 53 -20.71 -3.72 19.10
CA ARG A 53 -22.06 -3.26 19.49
C ARG A 53 -22.72 -4.09 20.59
N ASP A 54 -22.50 -5.41 20.61
CA ASP A 54 -23.28 -6.33 21.44
C ASP A 54 -22.56 -6.73 22.73
N ASP A 55 -21.27 -7.00 22.71
CA ASP A 55 -20.49 -7.41 23.88
C ASP A 55 -18.98 -7.11 23.73
N PRO A 56 -18.51 -5.94 24.19
CA PRO A 56 -17.07 -5.61 24.16
C PRO A 56 -16.20 -6.60 24.95
N ALA A 57 -16.76 -7.27 25.97
CA ALA A 57 -16.01 -8.23 26.77
C ALA A 57 -15.68 -9.54 26.02
N ASP A 58 -16.42 -9.86 24.96
CA ASP A 58 -16.18 -11.06 24.12
C ASP A 58 -15.40 -10.73 22.83
N CYS A 59 -14.83 -9.51 22.71
CA CYS A 59 -14.02 -9.10 21.60
C CYS A 59 -12.53 -9.27 21.88
N THR A 60 -11.72 -9.53 20.84
CA THR A 60 -10.25 -9.52 20.90
C THR A 60 -9.70 -8.62 19.79
N ILE A 61 -8.74 -7.77 20.13
CA ILE A 61 -8.15 -6.82 19.17
C ILE A 61 -6.73 -7.26 18.84
N GLY A 62 -6.43 -7.41 17.53
CA GLY A 62 -5.08 -7.47 16.99
C GLY A 62 -4.72 -6.13 16.35
N VAL A 63 -3.50 -5.63 16.57
CA VAL A 63 -3.07 -4.31 16.11
C VAL A 63 -1.78 -4.41 15.33
N THR A 64 -1.76 -3.82 14.13
CA THR A 64 -0.56 -3.43 13.39
C THR A 64 -0.47 -1.91 13.32
N MET A 65 0.72 -1.37 13.06
CA MET A 65 0.91 0.06 12.93
C MET A 65 1.91 0.38 11.82
N THR A 66 1.67 1.52 11.16
CA THR A 66 2.55 2.16 10.18
C THR A 66 2.58 3.67 10.34
N GLY A 67 1.91 4.17 11.39
CA GLY A 67 1.85 5.59 11.74
C GLY A 67 2.93 6.02 12.75
N GLU A 68 3.77 5.12 13.23
CA GLU A 68 4.75 5.38 14.30
C GLU A 68 5.90 6.29 13.86
N LEU A 69 6.06 6.51 12.54
CA LEU A 69 7.01 7.47 11.96
C LEU A 69 6.33 8.73 11.43
N ALA A 70 5.08 9.01 11.83
CA ALA A 70 4.42 10.26 11.46
C ALA A 70 5.18 11.47 12.01
N ASP A 71 5.16 12.60 11.28
CA ASP A 71 5.94 13.82 11.57
C ASP A 71 5.67 14.44 12.94
N CYS A 72 4.58 14.06 13.61
CA CYS A 72 4.27 14.49 14.98
C CYS A 72 5.12 13.79 16.05
N TYR A 73 5.87 12.75 15.71
CA TYR A 73 6.71 12.01 16.64
C TYR A 73 8.18 12.31 16.42
N VAL A 74 8.92 12.48 17.53
CA VAL A 74 10.37 12.76 17.47
C VAL A 74 11.17 11.53 17.01
N ASP A 75 10.68 10.34 17.32
CA ASP A 75 11.24 9.08 16.88
C ASP A 75 10.19 7.95 16.91
N ARG A 76 10.56 6.78 16.40
CA ARG A 76 9.72 5.58 16.31
C ARG A 76 9.27 5.07 17.69
N ALA A 77 10.11 5.18 18.71
CA ALA A 77 9.76 4.67 20.05
C ALA A 77 8.63 5.49 20.65
N VAL A 78 8.67 6.83 20.48
CA VAL A 78 7.58 7.72 20.89
C VAL A 78 6.31 7.40 20.12
N GLY A 79 6.40 7.16 18.81
CA GLY A 79 5.25 6.81 17.98
C GLY A 79 4.62 5.49 18.41
N VAL A 80 5.40 4.42 18.57
CA VAL A 80 4.93 3.11 19.05
C VAL A 80 4.26 3.24 20.42
N ALA A 81 4.87 3.98 21.36
CA ALA A 81 4.30 4.15 22.69
C ALA A 81 2.96 4.92 22.63
N HIS A 82 2.89 6.01 21.87
CA HIS A 82 1.67 6.82 21.75
C HIS A 82 0.52 6.03 21.08
N ILE A 83 0.79 5.32 19.98
CA ILE A 83 -0.21 4.48 19.31
C ILE A 83 -0.69 3.38 20.25
N THR A 84 0.22 2.72 20.96
CA THR A 84 -0.10 1.67 21.95
C THR A 84 -1.04 2.20 23.02
N ASP A 85 -0.68 3.33 23.66
CA ASP A 85 -1.48 3.93 24.72
C ASP A 85 -2.85 4.39 24.22
N SER A 86 -2.91 4.98 23.02
CA SER A 86 -4.16 5.42 22.40
C SER A 86 -5.11 4.26 22.12
N VAL A 87 -4.61 3.14 21.58
CA VAL A 87 -5.46 1.95 21.31
C VAL A 87 -5.95 1.31 22.60
N VAL A 88 -5.08 1.20 23.61
CA VAL A 88 -5.49 0.67 24.94
C VAL A 88 -6.54 1.58 25.57
N GLN A 89 -6.33 2.89 25.56
CA GLN A 89 -7.29 3.87 26.08
C GLN A 89 -8.63 3.78 25.36
N ALA A 90 -8.61 3.66 24.03
CA ALA A 90 -9.81 3.46 23.21
C ALA A 90 -10.60 2.21 23.65
N ALA A 91 -9.92 1.08 23.77
CA ALA A 91 -10.52 -0.18 24.19
C ALA A 91 -11.12 -0.08 25.61
N GLU A 92 -10.37 0.47 26.57
CA GLU A 92 -10.82 0.67 27.95
C GLU A 92 -12.06 1.61 28.01
N SER A 93 -12.11 2.64 27.17
CA SER A 93 -13.23 3.61 27.15
C SER A 93 -14.58 3.00 26.72
N ILE A 94 -14.55 1.91 25.99
CA ILE A 94 -15.75 1.15 25.57
C ILE A 94 -16.03 -0.08 26.43
N GLY A 95 -15.30 -0.24 27.55
CA GLY A 95 -15.52 -1.33 28.50
C GLY A 95 -14.72 -2.62 28.25
N MET A 96 -13.77 -2.61 27.30
CA MET A 96 -12.86 -3.73 27.10
C MET A 96 -11.73 -3.74 28.15
N ASN A 97 -11.16 -4.91 28.40
CA ASN A 97 -9.95 -5.03 29.21
C ASN A 97 -8.72 -4.90 28.31
N ARG A 98 -7.65 -4.21 28.79
CA ARG A 98 -6.37 -4.09 28.05
C ARG A 98 -5.77 -5.44 27.65
N ARG A 99 -6.07 -6.53 28.35
CA ARG A 99 -5.61 -7.89 28.00
C ARG A 99 -6.23 -8.43 26.70
N GLN A 100 -7.28 -7.80 26.21
CA GLN A 100 -7.93 -8.14 24.93
C GLN A 100 -7.24 -7.46 23.74
N VAL A 101 -6.23 -6.59 24.00
CA VAL A 101 -5.48 -5.86 22.96
C VAL A 101 -4.10 -6.49 22.79
N HIS A 102 -3.82 -6.96 21.59
CA HIS A 102 -2.60 -7.64 21.20
C HIS A 102 -1.93 -6.93 20.04
N PHE A 103 -0.65 -6.66 20.15
CA PHE A 103 0.14 -5.98 19.11
C PHE A 103 0.96 -7.00 18.34
N TYR A 104 0.82 -6.97 17.01
CA TYR A 104 1.52 -7.85 16.10
C TYR A 104 2.94 -7.36 15.85
N CYS A 105 3.90 -8.26 15.80
CA CYS A 105 5.29 -8.02 15.50
C CYS A 105 5.73 -8.74 14.22
N VAL A 106 6.71 -8.19 13.49
CA VAL A 106 7.25 -8.75 12.23
C VAL A 106 7.94 -10.12 12.39
N ASP A 107 8.04 -10.65 13.60
CA ASP A 107 8.45 -12.03 13.88
C ASP A 107 7.25 -12.99 14.05
N GLY A 108 6.04 -12.52 13.73
CA GLY A 108 4.81 -13.31 13.78
C GLY A 108 4.19 -13.45 15.18
N ARG A 109 4.78 -12.82 16.22
CA ARG A 109 4.25 -12.89 17.58
C ARG A 109 3.26 -11.78 17.86
N PHE A 110 2.29 -12.09 18.71
CA PHE A 110 1.46 -11.10 19.37
C PHE A 110 2.01 -10.82 20.78
N VAL A 111 2.10 -9.56 21.14
CA VAL A 111 2.59 -9.10 22.43
C VAL A 111 1.58 -8.17 23.10
N ASP A 112 1.65 -8.03 24.41
CA ASP A 112 0.81 -7.09 25.16
C ASP A 112 1.31 -5.64 25.06
N SER A 113 0.54 -4.71 25.60
CA SER A 113 0.82 -3.27 25.58
C SER A 113 2.08 -2.84 26.36
N GLN A 114 2.62 -3.67 27.23
CA GLN A 114 3.86 -3.39 27.94
C GLN A 114 5.07 -3.84 27.12
N LEU A 115 4.99 -5.06 26.58
CA LEU A 115 6.09 -5.66 25.84
C LEU A 115 6.29 -5.00 24.48
N VAL A 116 5.23 -4.52 23.79
CA VAL A 116 5.34 -3.85 22.49
C VAL A 116 6.24 -2.63 22.55
N LYS A 117 6.19 -1.86 23.64
CA LYS A 117 7.04 -0.67 23.86
C LYS A 117 8.53 -1.01 24.03
N GLN A 118 8.84 -2.27 24.32
CA GLN A 118 10.21 -2.79 24.41
C GLN A 118 10.66 -3.43 23.09
N CYS A 119 9.71 -3.71 22.18
CA CYS A 119 9.95 -4.35 20.89
C CYS A 119 9.74 -3.37 19.71
N VAL A 120 10.13 -2.11 19.88
CA VAL A 120 9.83 -1.01 18.95
C VAL A 120 10.07 -1.38 17.48
N ASP A 121 11.27 -1.87 17.14
CA ASP A 121 11.63 -2.18 15.75
C ASP A 121 10.87 -3.38 15.18
N ARG A 122 10.30 -4.23 16.01
CA ARG A 122 9.48 -5.37 15.57
C ARG A 122 8.00 -5.02 15.44
N ALA A 123 7.52 -4.05 16.20
CA ALA A 123 6.13 -3.59 16.16
C ALA A 123 5.91 -2.58 15.05
N ALA A 124 6.92 -1.76 14.77
CA ALA A 124 6.88 -0.74 13.74
C ALA A 124 6.70 -1.35 12.34
N ALA A 125 5.91 -0.69 11.50
CA ALA A 125 5.64 -1.10 10.12
C ALA A 125 5.27 -2.59 9.98
N SER A 126 4.50 -3.16 10.91
CA SER A 126 4.26 -4.63 10.97
C SER A 126 3.12 -5.11 10.07
N ASN A 127 2.37 -4.23 9.45
CA ASN A 127 1.18 -4.52 8.65
C ASN A 127 1.47 -5.42 7.44
N TRP A 128 2.56 -5.18 6.71
CA TRP A 128 2.96 -5.99 5.56
C TRP A 128 3.24 -7.44 5.95
N HIS A 129 3.88 -7.66 7.10
CA HIS A 129 4.21 -8.99 7.58
C HIS A 129 2.96 -9.75 8.03
N ALA A 130 2.00 -9.07 8.67
CA ALA A 130 0.72 -9.66 9.05
C ALA A 130 -0.05 -10.12 7.80
N LEU A 131 -0.16 -9.26 6.78
CA LEU A 131 -0.81 -9.61 5.51
C LEU A 131 -0.12 -10.79 4.83
N ALA A 132 1.21 -10.73 4.68
CA ALA A 132 1.98 -11.79 4.04
C ALA A 132 1.91 -13.12 4.80
N SER A 133 1.93 -13.09 6.14
CA SER A 133 1.80 -14.28 6.97
C SER A 133 0.44 -14.96 6.81
N TYR A 134 -0.64 -14.17 6.79
CA TYR A 134 -1.97 -14.71 6.55
C TYR A 134 -2.11 -15.28 5.13
N VAL A 135 -1.64 -14.54 4.13
CA VAL A 135 -1.67 -14.99 2.73
C VAL A 135 -0.86 -16.28 2.55
N ALA A 136 0.33 -16.36 3.16
CA ALA A 136 1.17 -17.56 3.09
C ALA A 136 0.49 -18.78 3.70
N ALA A 137 -0.14 -18.62 4.85
CA ALA A 137 -0.78 -19.72 5.57
C ALA A 137 -2.08 -20.22 4.90
N GLU A 138 -2.91 -19.30 4.38
CA GLU A 138 -4.29 -19.62 4.01
C GLU A 138 -4.58 -19.59 2.51
N ILE A 139 -3.74 -18.89 1.71
CA ILE A 139 -4.04 -18.62 0.29
C ILE A 139 -2.99 -19.19 -0.64
N CYS A 140 -1.72 -18.91 -0.36
CA CYS A 140 -0.61 -19.26 -1.24
C CYS A 140 0.64 -19.62 -0.44
N SER A 141 0.88 -20.91 -0.22
CA SER A 141 2.04 -21.39 0.54
C SER A 141 3.38 -21.08 -0.11
N ASP A 142 3.40 -21.01 -1.46
CA ASP A 142 4.62 -20.81 -2.24
C ASP A 142 4.35 -19.87 -3.42
N GLY A 143 4.97 -18.69 -3.39
CA GLY A 143 4.71 -17.65 -4.38
C GLY A 143 5.24 -16.28 -3.97
N TRP A 144 4.65 -15.24 -4.56
CA TRP A 144 4.91 -13.86 -4.22
C TRP A 144 3.60 -13.15 -3.86
N LEU A 145 3.62 -12.39 -2.77
CA LEU A 145 2.60 -11.39 -2.49
C LEU A 145 3.11 -10.03 -2.99
N ILE A 146 2.29 -9.39 -3.82
CA ILE A 146 2.53 -8.03 -4.30
C ILE A 146 1.36 -7.18 -3.81
N ASP A 147 1.67 -6.27 -2.87
CA ASP A 147 0.67 -5.35 -2.33
C ASP A 147 0.99 -3.93 -2.78
N ILE A 148 0.16 -3.38 -3.67
CA ILE A 148 0.32 -2.01 -4.17
C ILE A 148 -0.75 -1.13 -3.53
N GLY A 149 -0.34 -0.52 -2.43
CA GLY A 149 -1.17 0.40 -1.66
C GLY A 149 -1.13 1.84 -2.18
N SER A 150 -1.73 2.74 -1.42
CA SER A 150 -1.73 4.18 -1.75
C SER A 150 -0.35 4.84 -1.68
N THR A 151 0.55 4.31 -0.84
CA THR A 151 1.85 4.93 -0.52
C THR A 151 3.04 4.03 -0.85
N THR A 152 2.88 2.71 -0.75
CA THR A 152 3.96 1.72 -0.87
C THR A 152 3.58 0.59 -1.81
N CYS A 153 4.61 -0.08 -2.34
CA CYS A 153 4.50 -1.35 -3.04
C CYS A 153 5.40 -2.37 -2.35
N ASP A 154 4.79 -3.44 -1.85
CA ASP A 154 5.44 -4.54 -1.17
C ASP A 154 5.60 -5.74 -2.12
N LEU A 155 6.78 -6.35 -2.14
CA LEU A 155 7.14 -7.50 -2.97
C LEU A 155 7.70 -8.59 -2.06
N LEU A 156 6.84 -9.50 -1.62
CA LEU A 156 7.12 -10.40 -0.51
C LEU A 156 7.15 -11.86 -0.97
N PRO A 157 8.29 -12.55 -0.83
CA PRO A 157 8.38 -13.98 -1.14
C PRO A 157 7.66 -14.81 -0.07
N LEU A 158 6.91 -15.81 -0.51
CA LEU A 158 6.19 -16.74 0.33
C LEU A 158 6.73 -18.17 0.09
N ARG A 159 7.06 -18.90 1.16
CA ARG A 159 7.54 -20.28 1.08
C ARG A 159 7.02 -21.13 2.21
N LYS A 160 6.57 -22.34 1.87
CA LYS A 160 6.13 -23.35 2.84
C LYS A 160 5.16 -22.78 3.89
N GLY A 161 4.23 -21.92 3.42
CA GLY A 161 3.24 -21.30 4.26
C GLY A 161 3.76 -20.20 5.18
N ARG A 162 4.92 -19.58 4.88
CA ARG A 162 5.55 -18.51 5.66
C ARG A 162 6.11 -17.41 4.77
N VAL A 163 6.31 -16.24 5.35
CA VAL A 163 7.04 -15.15 4.70
C VAL A 163 8.52 -15.53 4.65
N ALA A 164 9.09 -15.55 3.44
CA ALA A 164 10.47 -16.01 3.21
C ALA A 164 11.45 -14.82 3.20
N THR A 165 11.51 -14.08 4.29
CA THR A 165 12.46 -12.97 4.47
C THR A 165 13.01 -12.93 5.90
N ASP A 166 14.20 -12.38 6.06
CA ASP A 166 14.81 -12.01 7.34
C ASP A 166 14.76 -10.50 7.59
N SER A 167 14.13 -9.74 6.69
CA SER A 167 13.94 -8.30 6.88
C SER A 167 13.00 -8.03 8.05
N LEU A 168 13.42 -7.16 8.97
CA LEU A 168 12.64 -6.78 10.13
C LEU A 168 12.16 -5.32 10.06
N THR A 169 12.81 -4.52 9.20
CA THR A 169 12.55 -3.09 9.08
C THR A 169 12.29 -2.68 7.63
N ASP A 170 11.69 -1.52 7.43
CA ASP A 170 11.54 -0.92 6.09
C ASP A 170 12.89 -0.63 5.44
N PHE A 171 13.91 -0.27 6.24
CA PHE A 171 15.27 -0.09 5.73
C PHE A 171 15.81 -1.37 5.11
N ASP A 172 15.69 -2.51 5.79
CA ASP A 172 16.12 -3.82 5.26
C ASP A 172 15.38 -4.15 3.96
N ARG A 173 14.06 -3.93 3.96
CA ARG A 173 13.18 -4.21 2.82
C ARG A 173 13.50 -3.33 1.61
N LEU A 174 13.76 -2.05 1.83
CA LEU A 174 14.21 -1.12 0.78
C LEU A 174 15.53 -1.58 0.15
N CYS A 175 16.50 -1.99 0.97
CA CYS A 175 17.79 -2.50 0.49
C CYS A 175 17.63 -3.75 -0.38
N LYS A 176 16.70 -4.63 -0.01
CA LYS A 176 16.48 -5.93 -0.68
C LYS A 176 15.44 -5.87 -1.81
N GLY A 177 14.86 -4.72 -2.10
CA GLY A 177 13.82 -4.57 -3.11
C GLY A 177 12.45 -5.14 -2.70
N GLN A 178 12.28 -5.52 -1.44
CA GLN A 178 11.01 -6.03 -0.90
C GLN A 178 10.01 -4.91 -0.59
N LEU A 179 10.46 -3.67 -0.59
CA LEU A 179 9.65 -2.46 -0.47
C LEU A 179 10.10 -1.46 -1.53
N ALA A 180 9.15 -0.96 -2.31
CA ALA A 180 9.31 0.24 -3.12
C ALA A 180 8.42 1.34 -2.51
N TYR A 181 9.05 2.45 -2.07
CA TYR A 181 8.32 3.50 -1.36
C TYR A 181 7.63 4.45 -2.35
N PHE A 182 6.73 3.92 -3.11
CA PHE A 182 5.76 4.63 -3.94
C PHE A 182 4.52 3.76 -4.14
N GLY A 183 3.36 4.41 -4.30
CA GLY A 183 2.08 3.72 -4.44
C GLY A 183 1.17 4.41 -5.44
N CYS A 184 -0.06 3.95 -5.53
CA CYS A 184 -0.99 4.35 -6.58
C CYS A 184 -1.75 5.66 -6.32
N ARG A 185 -1.58 6.31 -5.15
CA ARG A 185 -2.34 7.54 -4.82
C ARG A 185 -1.45 8.72 -4.40
N ARG A 186 -0.53 8.52 -3.45
CA ARG A 186 0.14 9.62 -2.75
C ARG A 186 1.50 10.00 -3.30
N THR A 187 2.02 9.25 -4.25
CA THR A 187 3.37 9.47 -4.76
C THR A 187 3.40 10.67 -5.69
N PRO A 188 4.21 11.71 -5.38
CA PRO A 188 4.38 12.86 -6.26
C PRO A 188 5.02 12.46 -7.60
N VAL A 189 4.50 12.97 -8.72
CA VAL A 189 4.98 12.64 -10.07
C VAL A 189 6.48 12.94 -10.24
N GLN A 190 6.98 14.06 -9.69
CA GLN A 190 8.39 14.44 -9.74
C GLN A 190 9.33 13.48 -8.98
N SER A 191 8.81 12.63 -8.13
CA SER A 191 9.58 11.55 -7.50
C SER A 191 9.70 10.32 -8.38
N ILE A 192 8.86 10.18 -9.40
CA ILE A 192 8.85 9.04 -10.33
C ILE A 192 9.64 9.37 -11.60
N VAL A 193 9.41 10.52 -12.21
CA VAL A 193 10.05 10.95 -13.45
C VAL A 193 10.87 12.22 -13.24
N CYS A 194 11.98 12.34 -13.97
CA CYS A 194 12.80 13.56 -13.99
C CYS A 194 12.41 14.49 -15.13
N SER A 195 11.85 13.93 -16.20
CA SER A 195 11.40 14.64 -17.41
C SER A 195 10.24 13.90 -18.06
N LEU A 196 9.56 14.58 -18.98
CA LEU A 196 8.50 14.03 -19.82
C LEU A 196 8.79 14.39 -21.29
N LEU A 197 8.51 13.44 -22.19
CA LEU A 197 8.52 13.71 -23.62
C LEU A 197 7.28 14.53 -23.98
N MET A 198 7.49 15.68 -24.61
CA MET A 198 6.45 16.62 -24.98
C MET A 198 6.56 16.99 -26.46
N PRO A 199 5.43 17.27 -27.14
CA PRO A 199 5.48 17.77 -28.54
C PRO A 199 6.26 19.09 -28.63
N ARG A 200 7.23 19.17 -29.55
CA ARG A 200 8.04 20.38 -29.79
C ARG A 200 7.18 21.58 -30.19
N ALA A 201 6.02 21.35 -30.87
CA ALA A 201 5.11 22.38 -31.26
C ALA A 201 4.64 23.29 -30.11
N LEU A 202 4.65 22.79 -28.87
CA LEU A 202 4.31 23.59 -27.69
C LEU A 202 5.32 24.72 -27.41
N GLN A 203 6.57 24.63 -27.87
CA GLN A 203 7.55 25.71 -27.76
C GLN A 203 7.22 26.95 -28.62
N SER A 204 6.47 26.73 -29.69
CA SER A 204 6.06 27.80 -30.62
C SER A 204 4.80 28.54 -30.22
N GLY A 205 4.22 28.19 -29.02
CA GLY A 205 2.96 28.76 -28.57
C GLY A 205 1.73 28.27 -29.34
N ILE A 206 1.86 27.16 -30.08
CA ILE A 206 0.74 26.51 -30.76
C ILE A 206 -0.11 25.84 -29.69
N VAL A 207 -1.33 26.34 -29.50
CA VAL A 207 -2.21 26.03 -28.35
C VAL A 207 -2.93 24.69 -28.49
N THR A 208 -2.95 24.08 -29.67
CA THR A 208 -3.63 22.81 -29.94
C THR A 208 -2.70 21.85 -30.65
N VAL A 209 -2.33 20.77 -29.95
CA VAL A 209 -1.65 19.63 -30.55
C VAL A 209 -2.71 18.63 -30.99
N SER A 210 -2.85 18.38 -32.30
CA SER A 210 -3.77 17.35 -32.78
C SER A 210 -3.34 15.96 -32.34
N ASN A 211 -4.27 15.00 -32.23
CA ASN A 211 -3.96 13.59 -31.94
C ASN A 211 -2.92 13.00 -32.90
N ASP A 212 -2.81 13.50 -34.11
CA ASP A 212 -1.84 13.09 -35.13
C ASP A 212 -0.39 13.48 -34.74
N ALA A 213 -0.20 14.60 -34.02
CA ALA A 213 1.12 15.04 -33.55
C ALA A 213 1.69 14.13 -32.44
N MET A 214 0.84 13.38 -31.74
CA MET A 214 1.26 12.38 -30.73
C MET A 214 1.62 11.02 -31.35
N ASN A 215 1.17 10.76 -32.57
CA ASN A 215 1.48 9.55 -33.33
C ASN A 215 2.69 9.70 -34.30
N CYS A 216 3.23 10.92 -34.39
CA CYS A 216 4.39 11.18 -35.26
C CYS A 216 5.68 10.89 -34.53
N ASP A 217 6.41 9.89 -35.00
CA ASP A 217 7.74 9.44 -34.51
C ASP A 217 8.87 10.50 -34.56
N GLY A 218 8.56 11.78 -34.68
CA GLY A 218 9.61 12.70 -35.10
C GLY A 218 9.84 13.98 -34.33
N ASP A 219 8.91 14.47 -33.51
CA ASP A 219 9.07 15.82 -32.96
C ASP A 219 8.72 15.95 -31.46
N LEU A 220 9.28 15.05 -30.68
CA LEU A 220 9.22 15.11 -29.21
C LEU A 220 10.49 15.73 -28.64
N ILE A 221 10.34 16.50 -27.57
CA ILE A 221 11.44 17.04 -26.78
C ILE A 221 11.34 16.54 -25.35
N ASP A 222 12.47 16.33 -24.73
CA ASP A 222 12.58 15.97 -23.32
C ASP A 222 12.47 17.24 -22.48
N VAL A 223 11.41 17.36 -21.67
CA VAL A 223 11.14 18.52 -20.82
C VAL A 223 11.30 18.14 -19.37
N PRO A 224 12.25 18.75 -18.63
CA PRO A 224 12.41 18.53 -17.20
C PRO A 224 11.12 18.87 -16.43
N VAL A 225 10.71 18.00 -15.50
CA VAL A 225 9.57 18.28 -14.63
C VAL A 225 9.95 19.22 -13.49
N MET A 226 9.02 20.08 -13.11
CA MET A 226 9.14 20.95 -11.96
C MET A 226 9.17 20.10 -10.68
N ARG A 227 10.06 20.46 -9.74
CA ARG A 227 10.28 19.73 -8.49
C ARG A 227 9.30 20.16 -7.38
N GLU A 228 8.05 20.46 -7.76
CA GLU A 228 6.96 20.84 -6.88
C GLU A 228 5.87 19.78 -6.92
N GLN A 229 5.12 19.64 -5.83
CA GLN A 229 4.03 18.67 -5.73
C GLN A 229 2.78 19.18 -6.43
N PHE A 230 2.77 19.21 -7.75
CA PHE A 230 1.58 19.59 -8.53
C PHE A 230 0.66 18.43 -8.84
N ALA A 231 1.19 17.23 -9.06
CA ALA A 231 0.43 16.04 -9.40
C ALA A 231 0.98 14.79 -8.67
N THR A 232 0.10 13.82 -8.47
CA THR A 232 0.41 12.53 -7.84
C THR A 232 0.04 11.36 -8.74
N THR A 233 0.36 10.14 -8.31
CA THR A 233 -0.08 8.91 -8.97
C THR A 233 -1.60 8.77 -9.04
N ASP A 234 -2.35 9.37 -8.13
CA ASP A 234 -3.80 9.41 -8.21
C ASP A 234 -4.30 10.15 -9.46
N ASP A 235 -3.66 11.29 -9.81
CA ASP A 235 -3.94 12.03 -11.04
C ASP A 235 -3.65 11.19 -12.28
N VAL A 236 -2.56 10.42 -12.23
CA VAL A 236 -2.23 9.45 -13.30
C VAL A 236 -3.33 8.41 -13.45
N GLY A 237 -3.78 7.83 -12.33
CA GLY A 237 -4.87 6.85 -12.31
C GLY A 237 -6.19 7.41 -12.84
N LEU A 238 -6.57 8.64 -12.45
CA LEU A 238 -7.75 9.35 -12.96
C LEU A 238 -7.68 9.55 -14.48
N LEU A 239 -6.56 10.09 -14.99
CA LEU A 239 -6.37 10.37 -16.41
C LEU A 239 -6.40 9.12 -17.28
N LEU A 240 -5.91 8.00 -16.76
CA LEU A 240 -5.90 6.71 -17.46
C LEU A 240 -7.16 5.89 -17.24
N GLY A 241 -8.07 6.31 -16.35
CA GLY A 241 -9.35 5.64 -16.09
C GLY A 241 -9.22 4.42 -15.17
N HIS A 242 -8.14 4.33 -14.37
CA HIS A 242 -7.92 3.26 -13.40
C HIS A 242 -8.63 3.52 -12.06
N VAL A 243 -8.94 4.77 -11.77
CA VAL A 243 -9.65 5.18 -10.55
C VAL A 243 -10.84 6.06 -10.91
N SER A 244 -11.90 5.98 -10.10
CA SER A 244 -13.12 6.77 -10.30
C SER A 244 -12.93 8.20 -9.79
N GLU A 245 -13.64 9.14 -10.43
CA GLU A 245 -13.76 10.51 -9.95
C GLU A 245 -14.52 10.58 -8.62
N ASP A 246 -14.17 11.55 -7.79
CA ASP A 246 -14.87 11.89 -6.57
C ASP A 246 -14.89 13.41 -6.41
N GLN A 247 -16.08 14.01 -6.49
CA GLN A 247 -16.27 15.48 -6.43
C GLN A 247 -16.11 16.01 -5.00
N ASP A 248 -16.30 15.17 -3.99
CA ASP A 248 -16.26 15.54 -2.58
C ASP A 248 -14.87 15.33 -1.98
N ASP A 249 -14.02 14.52 -2.62
CA ASP A 249 -12.64 14.28 -2.22
C ASP A 249 -11.72 15.40 -2.75
N CYS A 250 -11.31 16.29 -1.85
CA CYS A 250 -10.36 17.37 -2.11
C CYS A 250 -8.96 17.12 -1.47
N ASP A 251 -8.65 15.89 -1.04
CA ASP A 251 -7.29 15.50 -0.59
C ASP A 251 -6.36 15.32 -1.79
N THR A 252 -6.11 16.43 -2.48
CA THR A 252 -5.34 16.54 -3.72
C THR A 252 -4.28 17.63 -3.59
N ALA A 253 -3.31 17.67 -4.50
CA ALA A 253 -2.19 18.60 -4.41
C ALA A 253 -2.59 20.09 -4.44
N ASP A 254 -3.71 20.43 -5.06
CA ASP A 254 -4.20 21.83 -5.17
C ASP A 254 -5.51 22.07 -4.41
N GLY A 255 -5.99 21.09 -3.65
CA GLY A 255 -7.25 21.19 -2.91
C GLY A 255 -8.51 21.24 -3.78
N CYS A 256 -8.38 21.05 -5.09
CA CYS A 256 -9.51 20.94 -6.00
C CYS A 256 -10.08 19.50 -5.99
N PRO A 257 -11.36 19.30 -6.39
CA PRO A 257 -11.95 17.97 -6.47
C PRO A 257 -11.11 16.94 -7.23
N ARG A 258 -11.20 15.71 -6.80
CA ARG A 258 -10.53 14.54 -7.36
C ARG A 258 -11.21 14.10 -8.66
N THR A 259 -11.02 14.89 -9.73
CA THR A 259 -11.66 14.70 -11.04
C THR A 259 -10.64 14.71 -12.17
N VAL A 260 -11.02 14.14 -13.32
CA VAL A 260 -10.20 14.16 -14.55
C VAL A 260 -9.91 15.61 -14.98
N SER A 261 -10.89 16.50 -14.88
CA SER A 261 -10.70 17.91 -15.26
C SER A 261 -9.65 18.61 -14.38
N SER A 262 -9.64 18.35 -13.08
CA SER A 262 -8.63 18.90 -12.16
C SER A 262 -7.26 18.22 -12.36
N ALA A 263 -7.23 16.89 -12.61
CA ALA A 263 -6.02 16.14 -12.87
C ALA A 263 -5.29 16.61 -14.14
N ILE A 264 -6.02 16.99 -15.22
CA ILE A 264 -5.41 17.61 -16.41
C ILE A 264 -4.60 18.85 -16.02
N ASN A 265 -5.17 19.71 -15.18
CA ASN A 265 -4.50 20.95 -14.76
C ASN A 265 -3.30 20.68 -13.86
N ARG A 266 -3.41 19.70 -12.93
CA ARG A 266 -2.32 19.31 -12.04
C ARG A 266 -1.13 18.70 -12.80
N ILE A 267 -1.38 17.78 -13.75
CA ILE A 267 -0.28 17.18 -14.52
C ILE A 267 0.36 18.17 -15.50
N ALA A 268 -0.42 19.11 -16.07
CA ALA A 268 0.09 20.16 -16.96
C ALA A 268 1.09 21.06 -16.24
N ARG A 269 0.85 21.38 -14.98
CA ARG A 269 1.75 22.19 -14.14
C ARG A 269 3.12 21.55 -13.95
N MET A 270 3.24 20.23 -14.08
CA MET A 270 4.53 19.54 -13.97
C MET A 270 5.56 20.06 -14.97
N VAL A 271 5.12 20.59 -16.12
CA VAL A 271 5.98 21.14 -17.19
C VAL A 271 5.72 22.63 -17.43
N GLY A 272 5.10 23.33 -16.48
CA GLY A 272 4.86 24.77 -16.57
C GLY A 272 3.72 25.17 -17.50
N LEU A 273 2.82 24.25 -17.83
CA LEU A 273 1.65 24.47 -18.64
C LEU A 273 0.35 24.48 -17.80
N ASP A 274 -0.77 24.70 -18.44
CA ASP A 274 -2.11 24.59 -17.86
C ASP A 274 -3.08 23.92 -18.85
N ARG A 275 -4.34 23.76 -18.45
CA ARG A 275 -5.38 23.12 -19.26
C ARG A 275 -5.74 23.86 -20.56
N ARG A 276 -5.24 25.07 -20.80
CA ARG A 276 -5.42 25.78 -22.08
C ARG A 276 -4.49 25.22 -23.16
N SER A 277 -3.34 24.69 -22.72
CA SER A 277 -2.32 24.13 -23.60
C SER A 277 -2.27 22.60 -23.56
N VAL A 278 -2.87 21.97 -22.54
CA VAL A 278 -2.88 20.52 -22.34
C VAL A 278 -4.33 20.05 -22.33
N ASP A 279 -4.72 19.36 -23.37
CA ASP A 279 -6.02 18.67 -23.45
C ASP A 279 -5.96 17.27 -22.79
N LEU A 280 -7.08 16.56 -22.80
CA LEU A 280 -7.16 15.21 -22.22
C LEU A 280 -6.21 14.21 -22.91
N ALA A 281 -6.01 14.32 -24.22
CA ALA A 281 -5.19 13.38 -24.97
C ALA A 281 -3.71 13.54 -24.61
N LEU A 282 -3.24 14.79 -24.54
CA LEU A 282 -1.89 15.11 -24.12
C LEU A 282 -1.65 14.79 -22.62
N ALA A 283 -2.64 15.09 -21.77
CA ALA A 283 -2.56 14.70 -20.34
C ALA A 283 -2.44 13.18 -20.16
N ARG A 284 -3.18 12.39 -20.94
CA ARG A 284 -3.05 10.92 -20.96
C ARG A 284 -1.70 10.45 -21.46
N PHE A 285 -1.15 11.12 -22.48
CA PHE A 285 0.20 10.82 -22.96
C PHE A 285 1.26 11.05 -21.88
N MET A 286 1.17 12.17 -21.14
CA MET A 286 2.02 12.44 -19.99
C MET A 286 1.83 11.38 -18.89
N ALA A 287 0.59 11.06 -18.54
CA ALA A 287 0.25 10.08 -17.52
C ALA A 287 0.78 8.67 -17.85
N LYS A 288 0.72 8.24 -19.12
CA LYS A 288 1.29 6.96 -19.56
C LYS A 288 2.81 6.88 -19.37
N GLN A 289 3.53 7.97 -19.54
CA GLN A 289 4.98 8.00 -19.29
C GLN A 289 5.27 7.81 -17.79
N VAL A 290 4.50 8.49 -16.92
CA VAL A 290 4.63 8.33 -15.47
C VAL A 290 4.27 6.89 -15.05
N GLN A 291 3.18 6.32 -15.57
CA GLN A 291 2.78 4.94 -15.28
C GLN A 291 3.89 3.95 -15.68
N ARG A 292 4.48 4.11 -16.86
CA ARG A 292 5.59 3.28 -17.33
C ARG A 292 6.80 3.35 -16.40
N ALA A 293 7.22 4.56 -16.03
CA ALA A 293 8.33 4.77 -15.13
C ALA A 293 8.07 4.17 -13.73
N ALA A 294 6.83 4.23 -13.23
CA ALA A 294 6.44 3.57 -11.99
C ALA A 294 6.50 2.04 -12.12
N SER A 295 5.99 1.48 -13.23
CA SER A 295 6.07 0.05 -13.52
C SER A 295 7.53 -0.45 -13.61
N ASP A 296 8.41 0.33 -14.25
CA ASP A 296 9.84 0.01 -14.34
C ASP A 296 10.50 -0.05 -12.95
N ARG A 297 10.13 0.85 -12.03
CA ARG A 297 10.61 0.81 -10.65
C ARG A 297 10.13 -0.42 -9.87
N ILE A 298 8.90 -0.89 -10.11
CA ILE A 298 8.42 -2.16 -9.54
C ILE A 298 9.25 -3.32 -10.09
N ARG A 299 9.52 -3.32 -11.40
CA ARG A 299 10.37 -4.32 -12.05
C ARG A 299 11.78 -4.36 -11.44
N ASP A 300 12.40 -3.19 -11.26
CA ASP A 300 13.72 -3.08 -10.65
C ASP A 300 13.74 -3.56 -9.20
N ALA A 301 12.72 -3.24 -8.43
CA ALA A 301 12.57 -3.72 -7.05
C ALA A 301 12.40 -5.25 -7.02
N ALA A 302 11.57 -5.81 -7.89
CA ALA A 302 11.38 -7.24 -8.03
C ALA A 302 12.68 -7.98 -8.40
N ALA A 303 13.45 -7.43 -9.35
CA ALA A 303 14.74 -8.00 -9.72
C ALA A 303 15.74 -8.04 -8.55
N ARG A 304 15.76 -6.98 -7.72
CA ARG A 304 16.57 -6.96 -6.49
C ARG A 304 16.07 -7.98 -5.47
N ALA A 305 14.75 -8.10 -5.29
CA ALA A 305 14.17 -9.06 -4.35
C ALA A 305 14.48 -10.51 -4.74
N VAL A 306 14.43 -10.84 -6.02
CA VAL A 306 14.85 -12.15 -6.54
C VAL A 306 16.34 -12.40 -6.32
N SER A 307 17.20 -11.41 -6.64
CA SER A 307 18.64 -11.53 -6.42
C SER A 307 19.00 -11.76 -4.95
N ASP A 308 18.30 -11.13 -4.01
CA ASP A 308 18.46 -11.38 -2.57
C ASP A 308 18.10 -12.83 -2.21
N GLN A 309 16.97 -13.36 -2.74
CA GLN A 309 16.56 -14.75 -2.52
C GLN A 309 17.60 -15.75 -3.08
N ASP A 310 18.08 -15.54 -4.29
CA ASP A 310 19.11 -16.38 -4.93
C ASP A 310 20.41 -16.42 -4.12
N SER A 311 20.83 -15.27 -3.57
CA SER A 311 22.04 -15.17 -2.75
C SER A 311 21.99 -15.99 -1.45
N ARG A 312 20.77 -16.31 -0.97
CA ARG A 312 20.53 -17.15 0.20
C ARG A 312 20.43 -18.63 -0.10
N GLY A 313 20.59 -19.01 -1.38
CA GLY A 313 20.41 -20.39 -1.83
C GLY A 313 18.94 -20.80 -1.94
N ASP A 314 18.05 -19.83 -1.87
CA ASP A 314 16.63 -19.99 -2.08
C ASP A 314 16.34 -19.95 -3.59
N THR A 315 16.69 -21.04 -4.28
CA THR A 315 16.58 -21.16 -5.74
C THR A 315 15.21 -20.78 -6.28
N ALA A 316 15.24 -20.23 -7.51
CA ALA A 316 14.09 -19.79 -8.30
C ALA A 316 12.86 -20.72 -8.15
N MET A 317 11.72 -20.12 -7.83
CA MET A 317 10.48 -20.84 -7.60
C MET A 317 9.84 -21.23 -8.93
N ASN A 318 10.12 -22.44 -9.45
CA ASN A 318 9.40 -23.01 -10.58
C ASN A 318 7.91 -23.15 -10.24
N GLY A 319 7.03 -22.53 -11.02
CA GLY A 319 5.57 -22.59 -10.79
C GLY A 319 5.03 -21.54 -9.81
N THR A 320 5.75 -20.46 -9.60
CA THR A 320 5.41 -19.39 -8.66
C THR A 320 4.03 -18.78 -8.91
N LYS A 321 3.14 -18.83 -7.92
CA LYS A 321 1.86 -18.11 -7.92
C LYS A 321 2.09 -16.65 -7.56
N LEU A 322 1.29 -15.76 -8.14
CA LEU A 322 1.26 -14.35 -7.77
C LEU A 322 -0.05 -14.04 -7.03
N VAL A 323 0.09 -13.46 -5.85
CA VAL A 323 -1.05 -12.91 -5.09
C VAL A 323 -0.96 -11.39 -5.14
N ILE A 324 -2.03 -10.75 -5.62
CA ILE A 324 -2.10 -9.29 -5.75
C ILE A 324 -3.06 -8.76 -4.69
N SER A 325 -2.57 -7.78 -3.94
CA SER A 325 -3.31 -7.02 -2.95
C SER A 325 -3.23 -5.52 -3.26
N GLY A 326 -4.07 -4.75 -2.59
CA GLY A 326 -4.16 -3.31 -2.80
C GLY A 326 -5.03 -2.94 -4.01
N HIS A 327 -4.96 -1.68 -4.39
CA HIS A 327 -5.77 -1.09 -5.48
C HIS A 327 -4.91 -0.43 -6.57
N GLY A 328 -3.61 -0.68 -6.53
CA GLY A 328 -2.62 -0.15 -7.46
C GLY A 328 -2.15 -1.17 -8.51
N ASP A 329 -2.86 -2.25 -8.74
CA ASP A 329 -2.47 -3.32 -9.68
C ASP A 329 -2.27 -2.83 -11.13
N TRP A 330 -2.85 -1.70 -11.49
CA TRP A 330 -2.63 -1.02 -12.77
C TRP A 330 -1.21 -0.44 -12.95
N LEU A 331 -0.42 -0.35 -11.88
CA LEU A 331 1.01 0.00 -11.92
C LEU A 331 1.92 -1.23 -12.14
N MET A 332 1.37 -2.44 -12.07
CA MET A 332 2.15 -3.67 -12.18
C MET A 332 2.73 -3.82 -13.59
N PRO A 333 4.02 -4.15 -13.74
CA PRO A 333 4.62 -4.48 -15.04
C PRO A 333 3.97 -5.72 -15.66
N ASP A 334 3.76 -5.72 -16.97
CA ASP A 334 3.18 -6.86 -17.69
C ASP A 334 4.04 -8.12 -17.62
N ASP A 335 5.35 -7.97 -17.42
CA ASP A 335 6.35 -9.04 -17.36
C ASP A 335 6.83 -9.35 -15.93
N LEU A 336 6.12 -8.87 -14.91
CA LEU A 336 6.54 -9.05 -13.52
C LEU A 336 6.69 -10.53 -13.12
N ASP A 337 5.86 -11.40 -13.67
CA ASP A 337 5.95 -12.84 -13.46
C ASP A 337 7.25 -13.44 -14.00
N VAL A 338 7.81 -12.86 -15.07
CA VAL A 338 9.11 -13.27 -15.64
C VAL A 338 10.23 -12.91 -14.69
N VAL A 339 10.20 -11.64 -14.25
CA VAL A 339 11.22 -11.10 -13.35
C VAL A 339 11.26 -11.91 -12.05
N LEU A 340 10.08 -12.19 -11.46
CA LEU A 340 9.97 -12.91 -10.19
C LEU A 340 10.34 -14.41 -10.29
N LYS A 341 10.38 -14.98 -11.50
CA LYS A 341 10.93 -16.34 -11.74
C LYS A 341 12.45 -16.38 -11.88
N GLY A 342 13.12 -15.21 -11.95
CA GLY A 342 14.54 -15.12 -12.23
C GLY A 342 14.92 -15.47 -13.68
N ASP A 343 13.93 -15.57 -14.58
CA ASP A 343 14.17 -15.89 -15.99
C ASP A 343 14.77 -14.67 -16.71
N ARG A 344 16.05 -14.75 -17.03
CA ARG A 344 16.76 -13.70 -17.78
C ARG A 344 16.54 -13.77 -19.29
N HIS A 345 15.78 -14.74 -19.78
CA HIS A 345 15.54 -14.95 -21.21
C HIS A 345 14.13 -14.52 -21.60
N THR A 346 14.01 -13.37 -22.22
CA THR A 346 12.78 -12.79 -22.79
C THR A 346 12.41 -13.36 -24.18
N GLY A 347 12.81 -14.59 -24.51
CA GLY A 347 12.54 -15.20 -25.81
C GLY A 347 11.21 -15.98 -25.82
N ASP A 348 10.41 -15.74 -26.86
CA ASP A 348 9.19 -16.43 -27.31
C ASP A 348 8.37 -17.18 -26.23
N ARG A 349 7.38 -16.48 -25.66
CA ARG A 349 6.40 -17.09 -24.76
C ARG A 349 5.10 -17.43 -25.48
N HIS A 350 4.64 -18.66 -25.28
CA HIS A 350 3.25 -19.00 -25.52
C HIS A 350 2.35 -18.38 -24.45
N VAL A 351 1.20 -17.83 -24.86
CA VAL A 351 0.19 -17.16 -24.00
C VAL A 351 -0.33 -18.07 -22.85
N GLY A 352 0.03 -19.37 -22.83
CA GLY A 352 -0.37 -20.36 -21.83
C GLY A 352 0.51 -20.48 -20.59
N ASP A 353 1.68 -19.81 -20.52
CA ASP A 353 2.69 -20.03 -19.46
C ASP A 353 2.65 -19.01 -18.31
N ARG A 354 1.60 -18.19 -18.23
CA ARG A 354 1.48 -17.25 -17.10
C ARG A 354 1.14 -17.99 -15.80
N PRO A 355 1.79 -17.67 -14.67
CA PRO A 355 1.45 -18.28 -13.40
C PRO A 355 0.01 -17.92 -12.99
N PRO A 356 -0.64 -18.76 -12.17
CA PRO A 356 -1.93 -18.42 -11.62
C PRO A 356 -1.84 -17.11 -10.84
N LEU A 357 -2.68 -16.15 -11.21
CA LEU A 357 -2.82 -14.85 -10.55
C LEU A 357 -4.03 -14.91 -9.61
N ILE A 358 -3.80 -14.64 -8.33
CA ILE A 358 -4.83 -14.58 -7.31
C ILE A 358 -4.99 -13.10 -6.91
N ARG A 359 -6.15 -12.50 -7.15
CA ARG A 359 -6.47 -11.14 -6.72
C ARG A 359 -7.24 -11.19 -5.41
N LEU A 360 -6.70 -10.62 -4.33
CA LEU A 360 -7.39 -10.62 -3.03
C LEU A 360 -8.73 -9.88 -3.09
N ALA A 361 -8.85 -8.87 -3.96
CA ALA A 361 -10.12 -8.16 -4.18
C ALA A 361 -11.22 -9.07 -4.76
N GLU A 362 -10.88 -10.04 -5.60
CA GLU A 362 -11.81 -11.03 -6.14
C GLU A 362 -12.15 -12.10 -5.09
N HIS A 363 -11.21 -12.38 -4.21
CA HIS A 363 -11.34 -13.42 -3.17
C HIS A 363 -12.10 -12.93 -1.94
N TRP A 364 -11.86 -11.67 -1.49
CA TRP A 364 -12.44 -11.10 -0.27
C TRP A 364 -13.48 -10.00 -0.51
N GLY A 365 -13.62 -9.54 -1.74
CA GLY A 365 -14.35 -8.34 -2.09
C GLY A 365 -13.53 -7.06 -1.88
N SER A 366 -13.97 -5.98 -2.53
CA SER A 366 -13.24 -4.71 -2.57
C SER A 366 -13.12 -4.02 -1.19
N ALA A 367 -14.11 -4.17 -0.32
CA ALA A 367 -14.10 -3.56 1.01
C ALA A 367 -12.98 -4.13 1.89
N ILE A 368 -12.89 -5.46 1.99
CA ILE A 368 -11.85 -6.14 2.77
C ILE A 368 -10.47 -5.95 2.13
N SER A 369 -10.37 -5.97 0.80
CA SER A 369 -9.09 -5.78 0.12
C SER A 369 -8.46 -4.41 0.40
N ARG A 370 -9.28 -3.38 0.63
CA ARG A 370 -8.77 -2.04 1.01
C ARG A 370 -8.16 -1.99 2.40
N VAL A 371 -8.58 -2.87 3.29
CA VAL A 371 -8.13 -2.98 4.68
C VAL A 371 -7.43 -4.32 4.93
N ALA A 372 -6.82 -4.90 3.90
CA ALA A 372 -6.26 -6.24 3.91
C ALA A 372 -5.32 -6.52 5.10
N PRO A 373 -4.39 -5.63 5.51
CA PRO A 373 -3.57 -5.86 6.70
C PRO A 373 -4.39 -5.94 7.99
N ALA A 374 -5.41 -5.10 8.16
CA ALA A 374 -6.30 -5.14 9.32
C ALA A 374 -7.08 -6.46 9.35
N TYR A 375 -7.62 -6.89 8.18
CA TYR A 375 -8.29 -8.19 8.08
C TYR A 375 -7.35 -9.35 8.41
N ALA A 376 -6.14 -9.34 7.88
CA ALA A 376 -5.14 -10.37 8.15
C ALA A 376 -4.85 -10.47 9.66
N VAL A 377 -4.64 -9.35 10.35
CA VAL A 377 -4.35 -9.37 11.79
C VAL A 377 -5.56 -9.81 12.61
N ALA A 378 -6.81 -9.49 12.19
CA ALA A 378 -8.02 -10.03 12.81
C ALA A 378 -8.10 -11.55 12.71
N ARG A 379 -7.64 -12.11 11.59
CA ARG A 379 -7.62 -13.57 11.35
C ARG A 379 -6.47 -14.27 12.09
N LEU A 380 -5.37 -13.58 12.32
CA LEU A 380 -4.17 -14.11 12.98
C LEU A 380 -4.22 -14.00 14.51
N VAL A 381 -4.92 -13.01 15.06
CA VAL A 381 -4.95 -12.79 16.51
C VAL A 381 -5.54 -14.02 17.22
N PRO A 382 -4.89 -14.53 18.30
CA PRO A 382 -5.38 -15.70 19.04
C PRO A 382 -6.76 -15.46 19.65
N ALA A 383 -7.64 -16.46 19.58
CA ALA A 383 -8.98 -16.41 20.16
C ALA A 383 -9.00 -16.56 21.69
N ASP A 384 -7.85 -16.82 22.34
CA ASP A 384 -7.71 -17.11 23.77
C ASP A 384 -6.40 -16.52 24.31
N ASP A 385 -6.33 -16.37 25.64
CA ASP A 385 -5.21 -15.86 26.48
C ASP A 385 -3.85 -16.61 26.29
N ARG A 386 -3.63 -17.25 25.16
CA ARG A 386 -2.40 -18.00 24.82
C ARG A 386 -1.19 -17.13 24.44
N CYS A 387 -1.28 -15.82 24.63
CA CYS A 387 -0.13 -14.91 24.58
C CYS A 387 0.65 -14.98 25.90
N ARG A 388 1.18 -16.17 26.27
CA ARG A 388 2.18 -16.27 27.33
C ARG A 388 3.56 -16.40 26.70
N PRO A 389 4.55 -15.62 27.14
CA PRO A 389 5.93 -15.84 26.72
C PRO A 389 6.35 -17.23 27.15
N ALA A 390 6.98 -17.97 26.21
CA ALA A 390 7.75 -19.16 26.51
C ALA A 390 9.06 -18.76 27.15
#